data_f7af66499264fc150baa64693b160c1f
#
_entry.id   f7af66499264fc150baa64693b160c1f
#
_cell.length_a   1.000
_cell.length_b   1.000
_cell.length_c   1.000
_cell.angle_alpha   90.00
_cell.angle_beta   90.00
_cell.angle_gamma   90.00
#
_symmetry.space_group_name_H-M   'P 1'
#
loop_
_entity.id
_entity.type
_entity.pdbx_description
1 polymer ?
#
loop_
_entity_poly.entity_id
_entity_poly.type
_entity_poly.pdbx_seq_one_letter_code
_entity_poly.pdbx_strand_id
1 'polypeptide(L)'
;MRKSQRESAAGLWARAVVWAGMALGAVLAQAHAAEAERPPAATAVTAAPAAALTAPASGTVWSLPTRDGVRTTVYWEAAPNAWATVLLFPGGVGGFGKLEQNQPSSNNFLVRSAAEFREQGLNVAIFGRANGQELAPQERMGAEHLQDIRQVLQAVRTHSSLPVWLVGTSRGTTSVAAAASRMPDAGLAGVVLTSSIVAPAEPGALPSLDLAAIHVPVLLVQHARDACPLCTPSAMPGVLARFTRAPVKQLQLVDGGAHPTGGVCHALHWHGFIGMERMAVQRITQWMRQPQP
;
A
#
# COMPACT_ATOMS: atom_id res chain seq x y z
N MET A 1 37.33 -48.98 -24.36
CA MET A 1 37.17 -49.18 -25.82
C MET A 1 36.30 -48.08 -26.39
N ARG A 2 36.87 -47.40 -27.45
CA ARG A 2 36.26 -46.42 -28.40
C ARG A 2 35.58 -45.18 -27.83
N LYS A 3 36.16 -43.95 -27.87
CA LYS A 3 36.62 -43.00 -28.91
C LYS A 3 35.67 -42.80 -30.08
N SER A 4 35.17 -41.57 -30.24
CA SER A 4 35.21 -40.68 -31.44
C SER A 4 34.41 -39.42 -31.10
N GLN A 5 34.93 -38.25 -31.01
CA GLN A 5 35.47 -37.24 -31.95
C GLN A 5 34.65 -37.03 -33.23
N ARG A 6 34.21 -35.77 -33.43
CA ARG A 6 34.48 -34.81 -34.52
C ARG A 6 33.54 -33.60 -34.38
N GLU A 7 34.08 -32.39 -34.19
CA GLU A 7 34.52 -31.35 -35.16
C GLU A 7 33.35 -30.81 -36.01
N SER A 8 33.04 -29.58 -35.90
CA SER A 8 33.62 -28.34 -36.46
C SER A 8 32.87 -27.89 -37.73
N ALA A 9 32.37 -26.67 -37.75
CA ALA A 9 32.47 -25.78 -38.92
C ALA A 9 32.07 -24.34 -38.55
N ALA A 10 33.06 -23.47 -38.73
CA ALA A 10 32.93 -22.01 -38.75
C ALA A 10 32.46 -21.56 -40.14
N GLY A 11 31.80 -20.42 -40.20
CA GLY A 11 31.43 -19.78 -41.47
C GLY A 11 31.39 -18.26 -41.31
N LEU A 12 32.53 -17.64 -41.60
CA LEU A 12 32.66 -16.20 -41.87
C LEU A 12 31.92 -15.82 -43.16
N TRP A 13 31.26 -14.67 -43.16
CA TRP A 13 31.18 -13.80 -44.36
C TRP A 13 31.32 -12.34 -43.94
N ALA A 14 32.35 -11.70 -44.55
CA ALA A 14 32.68 -10.29 -44.48
C ALA A 14 32.34 -9.62 -45.83
N ARG A 15 32.28 -8.27 -45.79
CA ARG A 15 32.39 -7.29 -46.89
C ARG A 15 31.07 -6.90 -47.57
N ALA A 16 30.72 -5.60 -47.64
CA ALA A 16 31.32 -4.64 -48.57
C ALA A 16 31.01 -3.18 -48.20
N VAL A 17 32.04 -2.36 -48.36
CA VAL A 17 32.04 -0.89 -48.35
C VAL A 17 31.75 -0.42 -49.76
N VAL A 18 30.90 0.61 -49.96
CA VAL A 18 30.87 1.44 -51.16
C VAL A 18 30.71 2.89 -50.82
N TRP A 19 31.59 3.67 -51.38
CA TRP A 19 31.77 5.11 -51.37
C TRP A 19 30.85 5.83 -52.39
N ALA A 20 30.78 7.15 -52.23
CA ALA A 20 30.56 8.27 -53.17
C ALA A 20 29.29 9.07 -52.82
N GLY A 21 29.25 10.38 -52.91
CA GLY A 21 30.16 11.38 -53.41
C GLY A 21 29.67 12.76 -53.06
N MET A 22 30.57 13.73 -53.01
CA MET A 22 30.37 15.16 -52.81
C MET A 22 29.60 15.81 -53.98
N ALA A 23 28.74 16.79 -53.67
CA ALA A 23 28.43 17.89 -54.61
C ALA A 23 28.35 19.20 -53.85
N LEU A 24 29.32 20.08 -54.13
CA LEU A 24 29.28 21.51 -53.79
C LEU A 24 28.22 22.21 -54.65
N GLY A 25 27.38 23.02 -54.03
CA GLY A 25 26.55 23.99 -54.71
C GLY A 25 26.55 25.30 -53.92
N ALA A 26 27.35 26.24 -54.40
CA ALA A 26 27.33 27.63 -53.94
C ALA A 26 26.13 28.35 -54.56
N VAL A 27 25.28 28.96 -53.72
CA VAL A 27 24.28 29.92 -54.17
C VAL A 27 24.33 31.19 -53.32
N LEU A 28 24.42 32.26 -54.01
CA LEU A 28 24.57 33.67 -53.68
C LEU A 28 23.65 34.18 -52.57
N ALA A 29 24.25 34.97 -51.71
CA ALA A 29 23.56 35.81 -50.72
C ALA A 29 22.77 36.94 -51.42
N GLN A 30 21.49 37.03 -51.16
CA GLN A 30 20.70 38.24 -51.33
C GLN A 30 20.29 38.72 -49.95
N ALA A 31 20.82 39.87 -49.59
CA ALA A 31 20.40 40.63 -48.40
C ALA A 31 19.04 41.24 -48.67
N HIS A 32 18.02 40.79 -47.98
CA HIS A 32 16.78 41.53 -47.78
C HIS A 32 16.76 42.03 -46.35
N ALA A 33 16.71 43.33 -46.22
CA ALA A 33 16.43 44.02 -44.96
C ALA A 33 14.99 43.64 -44.52
N ALA A 34 14.87 42.85 -43.46
CA ALA A 34 13.60 42.59 -42.81
C ALA A 34 13.45 43.55 -41.65
N GLU A 35 12.40 44.34 -41.74
CA GLU A 35 11.83 45.21 -40.75
C GLU A 35 11.64 44.47 -39.45
N ALA A 36 12.16 45.02 -38.36
CA ALA A 36 12.05 44.41 -37.01
C ALA A 36 10.60 44.54 -36.52
N GLU A 37 9.82 43.48 -36.64
CA GLU A 37 8.55 43.37 -35.95
C GLU A 37 8.79 43.26 -34.42
N ARG A 38 8.21 44.21 -33.71
CA ARG A 38 8.18 44.28 -32.23
C ARG A 38 7.39 43.08 -31.73
N PRO A 39 7.94 42.26 -30.80
CA PRO A 39 7.19 41.13 -30.25
C PRO A 39 5.93 41.63 -29.53
N PRO A 40 4.80 40.91 -29.61
CA PRO A 40 3.60 41.26 -28.87
C PRO A 40 3.86 41.17 -27.37
N ALA A 41 3.29 42.14 -26.65
CA ALA A 41 3.38 42.22 -25.19
C ALA A 41 2.97 40.91 -24.54
N ALA A 42 3.86 40.37 -23.69
CA ALA A 42 3.60 39.17 -22.88
C ALA A 42 2.38 39.47 -22.02
N THR A 43 1.29 38.77 -22.27
CA THR A 43 0.14 38.70 -21.36
C THR A 43 0.63 38.12 -20.04
N ALA A 44 0.52 38.91 -18.97
CA ALA A 44 0.80 38.48 -17.62
C ALA A 44 -0.13 37.29 -17.28
N VAL A 45 0.44 36.09 -17.23
CA VAL A 45 -0.26 34.95 -16.67
C VAL A 45 -0.41 35.24 -15.16
N THR A 46 -1.60 35.61 -14.75
CA THR A 46 -1.97 35.69 -13.34
C THR A 46 -1.73 34.32 -12.72
N ALA A 47 -0.73 34.21 -11.86
CA ALA A 47 -0.51 33.01 -11.08
C ALA A 47 -1.79 32.71 -10.29
N ALA A 48 -2.31 31.51 -10.46
CA ALA A 48 -3.40 31.01 -9.63
C ALA A 48 -2.99 31.14 -8.15
N PRO A 49 -3.92 31.53 -7.29
CA PRO A 49 -3.59 31.64 -5.87
C PRO A 49 -3.07 30.29 -5.38
N ALA A 50 -1.89 30.30 -4.76
CA ALA A 50 -1.34 29.13 -4.09
C ALA A 50 -2.42 28.58 -3.15
N ALA A 51 -2.76 27.30 -3.35
CA ALA A 51 -3.72 26.61 -2.48
C ALA A 51 -3.26 26.84 -1.04
N ALA A 52 -4.11 27.48 -0.24
CA ALA A 52 -3.85 27.69 1.17
C ALA A 52 -3.53 26.34 1.77
N LEU A 53 -2.35 26.21 2.38
CA LEU A 53 -1.99 25.07 3.20
C LEU A 53 -3.01 25.04 4.34
N THR A 54 -4.06 24.22 4.18
CA THR A 54 -4.98 23.96 5.26
C THR A 54 -4.18 23.37 6.39
N ALA A 55 -4.32 23.95 7.59
CA ALA A 55 -3.71 23.42 8.79
C ALA A 55 -3.96 21.90 8.86
N PRO A 56 -2.99 21.11 9.33
CA PRO A 56 -3.18 19.67 9.43
C PRO A 56 -4.45 19.42 10.23
N ALA A 57 -5.41 18.72 9.62
CA ALA A 57 -6.63 18.34 10.33
C ALA A 57 -6.19 17.45 11.49
N SER A 58 -6.48 17.85 12.71
CA SER A 58 -6.19 17.05 13.89
C SER A 58 -7.24 15.96 13.99
N GLY A 59 -6.79 14.71 14.03
CA GLY A 59 -7.68 13.59 14.28
C GLY A 59 -8.18 13.56 15.73
N THR A 60 -9.16 12.72 15.99
CA THR A 60 -9.72 12.48 17.31
C THR A 60 -9.52 11.04 17.75
N VAL A 61 -9.33 10.81 19.04
CA VAL A 61 -9.30 9.45 19.60
C VAL A 61 -10.62 9.14 20.25
N TRP A 62 -11.24 8.08 19.80
CA TRP A 62 -12.41 7.50 20.46
C TRP A 62 -11.97 6.43 21.44
N SER A 63 -12.69 6.30 22.54
CA SER A 63 -12.60 5.17 23.45
C SER A 63 -13.96 4.51 23.51
N LEU A 64 -14.10 3.34 22.87
CA LEU A 64 -15.36 2.65 22.64
C LEU A 64 -15.51 1.47 23.60
N PRO A 65 -16.65 1.27 24.26
CA PRO A 65 -16.93 0.02 24.95
C PRO A 65 -17.12 -1.07 23.89
N THR A 66 -16.25 -2.07 23.86
CA THR A 66 -16.31 -3.14 22.85
C THR A 66 -16.69 -4.49 23.41
N ARG A 67 -16.44 -4.70 24.70
CA ARG A 67 -16.85 -5.86 25.50
C ARG A 67 -17.09 -5.42 26.95
N ASP A 68 -17.64 -6.29 27.78
CA ASP A 68 -17.86 -6.00 29.21
C ASP A 68 -16.51 -5.68 29.86
N GLY A 69 -16.41 -4.49 30.46
CA GLY A 69 -15.19 -4.00 31.11
C GLY A 69 -14.03 -3.69 30.15
N VAL A 70 -14.22 -3.77 28.82
CA VAL A 70 -13.17 -3.51 27.83
C VAL A 70 -13.51 -2.32 26.97
N ARG A 71 -12.55 -1.42 26.84
CA ARG A 71 -12.63 -0.26 25.96
C ARG A 71 -11.50 -0.31 24.92
N THR A 72 -11.88 -0.23 23.66
CA THR A 72 -10.90 -0.18 22.55
C THR A 72 -10.76 1.27 22.08
N THR A 73 -9.52 1.70 21.91
CA THR A 73 -9.24 3.01 21.33
C THR A 73 -9.25 2.97 19.82
N VAL A 74 -9.66 4.07 19.18
CA VAL A 74 -9.60 4.24 17.71
C VAL A 74 -9.15 5.67 17.44
N TYR A 75 -8.14 5.85 16.63
CA TYR A 75 -7.86 7.16 16.05
C TYR A 75 -8.72 7.35 14.81
N TRP A 76 -9.33 8.51 14.68
CA TRP A 76 -10.20 8.86 13.56
C TRP A 76 -9.81 10.20 12.96
N GLU A 77 -9.71 10.24 11.64
CA GLU A 77 -9.49 11.46 10.88
C GLU A 77 -10.34 11.43 9.59
N ALA A 78 -11.22 12.41 9.43
CA ALA A 78 -12.03 12.55 8.22
C ALA A 78 -11.23 13.27 7.12
N ALA A 79 -11.42 12.84 5.88
CA ALA A 79 -10.89 13.55 4.71
C ALA A 79 -11.99 14.40 4.06
N PRO A 80 -11.65 15.59 3.55
CA PRO A 80 -12.56 16.34 2.70
C PRO A 80 -12.91 15.52 1.45
N ASN A 81 -14.21 15.44 1.12
CA ASN A 81 -14.71 14.71 -0.06
C ASN A 81 -14.24 13.25 -0.11
N ALA A 82 -14.23 12.57 1.04
CA ALA A 82 -13.86 11.17 1.11
C ALA A 82 -14.77 10.31 0.21
N TRP A 83 -14.19 9.32 -0.46
CA TRP A 83 -14.92 8.35 -1.28
C TRP A 83 -15.05 6.98 -0.60
N ALA A 84 -14.22 6.70 0.41
CA ALA A 84 -14.29 5.49 1.24
C ALA A 84 -13.65 5.77 2.61
N THR A 85 -13.77 4.79 3.50
CA THR A 85 -13.11 4.76 4.81
C THR A 85 -12.16 3.58 4.87
N VAL A 86 -10.95 3.78 5.39
CA VAL A 86 -10.03 2.69 5.73
C VAL A 86 -9.98 2.51 7.24
N LEU A 87 -10.11 1.26 7.68
CA LEU A 87 -9.80 0.86 9.05
C LEU A 87 -8.45 0.12 9.02
N LEU A 88 -7.44 0.77 9.56
CA LEU A 88 -6.04 0.34 9.53
C LEU A 88 -5.70 -0.52 10.75
N PHE A 89 -5.08 -1.67 10.50
CA PHE A 89 -4.63 -2.62 11.53
C PHE A 89 -3.09 -2.68 11.57
N PRO A 90 -2.46 -1.94 12.50
CA PRO A 90 -1.01 -1.95 12.63
C PRO A 90 -0.46 -3.33 13.00
N GLY A 91 0.75 -3.61 12.50
CA GLY A 91 1.51 -4.81 12.86
C GLY A 91 2.12 -4.75 14.26
N GLY A 92 3.12 -5.61 14.52
CA GLY A 92 3.78 -5.71 15.81
C GLY A 92 2.78 -6.03 16.92
N VAL A 93 2.80 -5.24 17.97
CA VAL A 93 1.91 -5.35 19.14
C VAL A 93 0.57 -4.58 18.99
N GLY A 94 0.30 -4.03 17.80
CA GLY A 94 -0.91 -3.29 17.51
C GLY A 94 -0.91 -1.86 18.06
N GLY A 95 -1.99 -1.13 17.77
CA GLY A 95 -2.20 0.25 18.20
C GLY A 95 -1.45 1.30 17.36
N PHE A 96 -1.78 2.56 17.59
CA PHE A 96 -1.27 3.69 16.81
C PHE A 96 -0.14 4.48 17.51
N GLY A 97 0.41 3.94 18.60
CA GLY A 97 1.46 4.62 19.37
C GLY A 97 0.94 5.70 20.30
N LYS A 98 1.78 6.69 20.58
CA LYS A 98 1.41 7.88 21.35
C LYS A 98 0.80 8.93 20.43
N LEU A 99 0.14 9.91 21.01
CA LEU A 99 -0.25 11.12 20.28
C LEU A 99 0.78 12.21 20.51
N GLU A 100 1.30 12.73 19.41
CA GLU A 100 2.14 13.92 19.40
C GLU A 100 1.42 14.98 18.57
N GLN A 101 1.12 16.12 19.20
CA GLN A 101 0.34 17.18 18.55
C GLN A 101 -0.99 16.67 17.94
N ASN A 102 -1.68 15.77 18.66
CA ASN A 102 -2.91 15.08 18.21
C ASN A 102 -2.75 14.19 16.96
N GLN A 103 -1.53 13.82 16.60
CA GLN A 103 -1.24 12.85 15.53
C GLN A 103 -0.64 11.57 16.11
N PRO A 104 -0.97 10.40 15.58
CA PRO A 104 -0.35 9.14 16.00
C PRO A 104 1.15 9.13 15.69
N SER A 105 1.94 8.76 16.68
CA SER A 105 3.40 8.67 16.53
C SER A 105 3.84 7.22 16.67
N SER A 106 3.90 6.51 15.55
CA SER A 106 4.41 5.16 15.46
C SER A 106 5.15 4.96 14.14
N ASN A 107 6.26 4.25 14.20
CA ASN A 107 7.01 3.87 12.99
C ASN A 107 6.28 2.83 12.13
N ASN A 108 5.15 2.27 12.58
CA ASN A 108 4.38 1.34 11.77
C ASN A 108 3.95 1.96 10.44
N PHE A 109 4.10 1.23 9.32
CA PHE A 109 3.79 1.72 7.99
C PHE A 109 2.41 2.38 7.90
N LEU A 110 1.36 1.70 8.35
CA LEU A 110 -0.01 2.22 8.25
C LEU A 110 -0.24 3.46 9.11
N VAL A 111 0.43 3.55 10.27
CA VAL A 111 0.29 4.68 11.17
C VAL A 111 0.98 5.91 10.62
N ARG A 112 2.27 5.78 10.21
CA ARG A 112 3.02 6.92 9.68
C ARG A 112 2.55 7.37 8.30
N SER A 113 1.80 6.51 7.58
CA SER A 113 1.19 6.82 6.27
C SER A 113 -0.28 7.23 6.36
N ALA A 114 -0.80 7.52 7.56
CA ALA A 114 -2.21 7.92 7.73
C ALA A 114 -2.55 9.18 6.93
N ALA A 115 -1.64 10.15 6.91
CA ALA A 115 -1.80 11.38 6.13
C ALA A 115 -1.88 11.12 4.62
N GLU A 116 -1.07 10.20 4.09
CA GLU A 116 -1.09 9.81 2.68
C GLU A 116 -2.43 9.17 2.30
N PHE A 117 -3.00 8.30 3.15
CA PHE A 117 -4.34 7.75 2.91
C PHE A 117 -5.40 8.86 2.87
N ARG A 118 -5.33 9.82 3.80
CA ARG A 118 -6.24 10.97 3.84
C ARG A 118 -6.10 11.85 2.58
N GLU A 119 -4.89 12.13 2.13
CA GLU A 119 -4.61 12.86 0.89
C GLU A 119 -5.17 12.17 -0.35
N GLN A 120 -5.32 10.85 -0.33
CA GLN A 120 -5.98 10.09 -1.40
C GLN A 120 -7.52 10.14 -1.30
N GLY A 121 -8.08 10.92 -0.40
CA GLY A 121 -9.53 11.08 -0.22
C GLY A 121 -10.17 9.92 0.55
N LEU A 122 -9.50 9.41 1.56
CA LEU A 122 -10.03 8.38 2.45
C LEU A 122 -10.21 8.93 3.86
N ASN A 123 -11.34 8.64 4.49
CA ASN A 123 -11.39 8.72 5.94
C ASN A 123 -10.47 7.66 6.53
N VAL A 124 -9.74 8.02 7.57
CA VAL A 124 -8.78 7.13 8.21
C VAL A 124 -9.25 6.80 9.63
N ALA A 125 -9.46 5.53 9.90
CA ALA A 125 -9.58 4.98 11.25
C ALA A 125 -8.37 4.07 11.51
N ILE A 126 -7.73 4.19 12.69
CA ILE A 126 -6.65 3.29 13.08
C ILE A 126 -7.10 2.54 14.32
N PHE A 127 -7.12 1.21 14.21
CA PHE A 127 -7.49 0.32 15.32
C PHE A 127 -6.42 0.40 16.43
N GLY A 128 -6.85 0.82 17.60
CA GLY A 128 -5.99 0.98 18.77
C GLY A 128 -5.83 -0.31 19.56
N ARG A 129 -5.84 -0.18 20.88
CA ARG A 129 -5.64 -1.29 21.80
C ARG A 129 -6.81 -1.41 22.76
N ALA A 130 -7.25 -2.64 23.01
CA ALA A 130 -8.25 -2.95 24.02
C ALA A 130 -7.62 -2.76 25.42
N ASN A 131 -8.17 -1.86 26.23
CA ASN A 131 -7.65 -1.46 27.54
C ASN A 131 -6.16 -1.09 27.54
N GLY A 132 -5.62 -0.59 26.37
CA GLY A 132 -4.22 -0.25 26.23
C GLY A 132 -3.27 -1.43 26.14
N GLN A 133 -3.77 -2.67 26.15
CA GLN A 133 -2.95 -3.87 26.17
C GLN A 133 -2.37 -4.19 24.80
N GLU A 134 -1.18 -4.75 24.79
CA GLU A 134 -0.55 -5.28 23.59
C GLU A 134 -1.33 -6.49 23.07
N LEU A 135 -1.45 -6.59 21.76
CA LEU A 135 -2.19 -7.67 21.10
C LEU A 135 -1.22 -8.78 20.67
N ALA A 136 -1.27 -9.91 21.33
CA ALA A 136 -0.45 -11.07 20.99
C ALA A 136 -0.86 -11.67 19.63
N PRO A 137 0.04 -12.39 18.93
CA PRO A 137 -0.25 -12.95 17.61
C PRO A 137 -1.50 -13.83 17.56
N GLN A 138 -1.68 -14.73 18.53
CA GLN A 138 -2.82 -15.64 18.60
C GLN A 138 -4.13 -14.95 18.91
N GLU A 139 -4.10 -13.84 19.63
CA GLU A 139 -5.30 -13.06 19.99
C GLU A 139 -5.93 -12.40 18.77
N ARG A 140 -5.14 -12.12 17.73
CA ARG A 140 -5.61 -11.44 16.52
C ARG A 140 -6.68 -12.20 15.74
N MET A 141 -6.79 -13.49 15.96
CA MET A 141 -7.85 -14.34 15.41
C MET A 141 -8.85 -14.82 16.47
N GLY A 142 -8.73 -14.36 17.71
CA GLY A 142 -9.62 -14.71 18.81
C GLY A 142 -11.00 -14.08 18.69
N ALA A 143 -12.01 -14.72 19.28
CA ALA A 143 -13.39 -14.24 19.27
C ALA A 143 -13.53 -12.85 19.90
N GLU A 144 -12.78 -12.58 20.96
CA GLU A 144 -12.76 -11.29 21.65
C GLU A 144 -12.28 -10.15 20.74
N HIS A 145 -11.17 -10.36 20.02
CA HIS A 145 -10.66 -9.36 19.08
C HIS A 145 -11.63 -9.13 17.91
N LEU A 146 -12.28 -10.18 17.41
CA LEU A 146 -13.31 -10.06 16.38
C LEU A 146 -14.53 -9.29 16.88
N GLN A 147 -14.91 -9.45 18.15
CA GLN A 147 -15.97 -8.66 18.77
C GLN A 147 -15.56 -7.19 18.87
N ASP A 148 -14.33 -6.90 19.30
CA ASP A 148 -13.80 -5.54 19.33
C ASP A 148 -13.82 -4.90 17.93
N ILE A 149 -13.40 -5.63 16.87
CA ILE A 149 -13.44 -5.18 15.49
C ILE A 149 -14.88 -4.87 15.05
N ARG A 150 -15.85 -5.72 15.38
CA ARG A 150 -17.27 -5.52 15.05
C ARG A 150 -17.79 -4.24 15.65
N GLN A 151 -17.53 -3.97 16.92
CA GLN A 151 -17.96 -2.75 17.60
C GLN A 151 -17.29 -1.49 17.00
N VAL A 152 -15.98 -1.59 16.68
CA VAL A 152 -15.28 -0.49 16.01
C VAL A 152 -15.86 -0.23 14.62
N LEU A 153 -16.16 -1.26 13.83
CA LEU A 153 -16.82 -1.10 12.52
C LEU A 153 -18.20 -0.43 12.64
N GLN A 154 -18.99 -0.77 13.65
CA GLN A 154 -20.26 -0.11 13.92
C GLN A 154 -20.03 1.37 14.23
N ALA A 155 -19.10 1.70 15.10
CA ALA A 155 -18.76 3.09 15.41
C ALA A 155 -18.26 3.86 14.18
N VAL A 156 -17.40 3.29 13.37
CA VAL A 156 -16.94 3.90 12.11
C VAL A 156 -18.14 4.24 11.22
N ARG A 157 -19.12 3.36 11.11
CA ARG A 157 -20.32 3.58 10.29
C ARG A 157 -21.28 4.65 10.85
N THR A 158 -21.25 4.94 12.14
CA THR A 158 -21.99 6.09 12.66
C THR A 158 -21.38 7.43 12.28
N HIS A 159 -20.08 7.44 11.93
CA HIS A 159 -19.36 8.63 11.52
C HIS A 159 -19.26 8.79 9.98
N SER A 160 -19.41 7.69 9.25
CA SER A 160 -19.35 7.70 7.79
C SER A 160 -20.13 6.53 7.18
N SER A 161 -21.07 6.83 6.29
CA SER A 161 -21.81 5.84 5.50
C SER A 161 -21.03 5.31 4.29
N LEU A 162 -19.80 5.77 4.08
CA LEU A 162 -18.97 5.37 2.94
C LEU A 162 -18.50 3.91 3.05
N PRO A 163 -18.17 3.27 1.91
CA PRO A 163 -17.62 1.91 1.89
C PRO A 163 -16.40 1.77 2.81
N VAL A 164 -16.35 0.71 3.61
CA VAL A 164 -15.27 0.47 4.58
C VAL A 164 -14.34 -0.63 4.07
N TRP A 165 -13.06 -0.31 3.97
CA TRP A 165 -11.99 -1.24 3.67
C TRP A 165 -11.18 -1.55 4.92
N LEU A 166 -10.79 -2.81 5.10
CA LEU A 166 -9.82 -3.19 6.13
C LEU A 166 -8.42 -3.26 5.52
N VAL A 167 -7.46 -2.59 6.13
CA VAL A 167 -6.06 -2.60 5.68
C VAL A 167 -5.17 -3.08 6.82
N GLY A 168 -4.45 -4.18 6.63
CA GLY A 168 -3.53 -4.73 7.62
C GLY A 168 -2.09 -4.75 7.14
N THR A 169 -1.15 -4.59 8.06
CA THR A 169 0.28 -4.79 7.77
C THR A 169 0.90 -5.78 8.74
N SER A 170 1.79 -6.65 8.24
CA SER A 170 2.49 -7.64 9.08
C SER A 170 1.48 -8.43 9.94
N ARG A 171 1.64 -8.51 11.26
CA ARG A 171 0.67 -9.15 12.16
C ARG A 171 -0.75 -8.56 12.06
N GLY A 172 -0.92 -7.32 11.58
CA GLY A 172 -2.22 -6.74 11.32
C GLY A 172 -3.00 -7.45 10.21
N THR A 173 -2.32 -8.14 9.30
CA THR A 173 -2.97 -8.93 8.24
C THR A 173 -3.74 -10.13 8.80
N THR A 174 -3.29 -10.70 9.92
CA THR A 174 -4.01 -11.73 10.67
C THR A 174 -5.37 -11.21 11.16
N SER A 175 -5.39 -10.01 11.77
CA SER A 175 -6.63 -9.37 12.23
C SER A 175 -7.61 -9.15 11.09
N VAL A 176 -7.12 -8.61 9.96
CA VAL A 176 -7.95 -8.33 8.77
C VAL A 176 -8.49 -9.61 8.14
N ALA A 177 -7.62 -10.61 7.92
CA ALA A 177 -8.05 -11.87 7.29
C ALA A 177 -9.01 -12.65 8.20
N ALA A 178 -8.76 -12.69 9.51
CA ALA A 178 -9.68 -13.32 10.48
C ALA A 178 -11.04 -12.61 10.52
N ALA A 179 -11.07 -11.28 10.50
CA ALA A 179 -12.30 -10.50 10.44
C ALA A 179 -13.08 -10.77 9.16
N ALA A 180 -12.42 -10.68 8.00
CA ALA A 180 -13.06 -10.87 6.70
C ALA A 180 -13.58 -12.31 6.48
N SER A 181 -12.87 -13.33 7.00
CA SER A 181 -13.29 -14.72 6.86
C SER A 181 -14.40 -15.13 7.84
N ARG A 182 -14.46 -14.53 9.04
CA ARG A 182 -15.39 -14.92 10.09
C ARG A 182 -16.55 -13.95 10.32
N MET A 183 -16.53 -12.82 9.63
CA MET A 183 -17.62 -11.84 9.68
C MET A 183 -18.09 -11.50 8.25
N PRO A 184 -18.64 -12.46 7.48
CA PRO A 184 -19.07 -12.22 6.10
C PRO A 184 -20.18 -11.18 6.01
N ASP A 185 -20.95 -11.02 7.09
CA ASP A 185 -22.01 -10.04 7.28
C ASP A 185 -21.51 -8.62 7.66
N ALA A 186 -20.19 -8.47 7.82
CA ALA A 186 -19.62 -7.17 8.21
C ALA A 186 -19.74 -6.07 7.14
N GLY A 187 -20.24 -6.37 5.94
CA GLY A 187 -20.46 -5.37 4.88
C GLY A 187 -19.18 -4.63 4.48
N LEU A 188 -18.08 -5.34 4.35
CA LEU A 188 -16.80 -4.79 3.94
C LEU A 188 -16.77 -4.53 2.43
N ALA A 189 -16.16 -3.43 2.01
CA ALA A 189 -15.92 -3.14 0.59
C ALA A 189 -14.76 -3.97 0.02
N GLY A 190 -13.81 -4.36 0.86
CA GLY A 190 -12.68 -5.19 0.51
C GLY A 190 -11.61 -5.20 1.58
N VAL A 191 -10.52 -5.91 1.31
CA VAL A 191 -9.36 -6.01 2.21
C VAL A 191 -8.05 -5.79 1.48
N VAL A 192 -7.11 -5.16 2.17
CA VAL A 192 -5.73 -4.98 1.71
C VAL A 192 -4.78 -5.55 2.77
N LEU A 193 -3.90 -6.44 2.35
CA LEU A 193 -2.97 -7.16 3.20
C LEU A 193 -1.54 -6.83 2.76
N THR A 194 -0.79 -6.12 3.59
CA THR A 194 0.56 -5.68 3.26
C THR A 194 1.59 -6.38 4.13
N SER A 195 2.73 -6.79 3.57
CA SER A 195 3.82 -7.49 4.28
C SER A 195 3.28 -8.61 5.17
N SER A 196 2.51 -9.50 4.58
CA SER A 196 1.66 -10.46 5.29
C SER A 196 2.46 -11.55 6.01
N ILE A 197 2.01 -11.96 7.20
CA ILE A 197 2.56 -13.12 7.91
C ILE A 197 2.19 -14.39 7.14
N VAL A 198 3.21 -15.12 6.65
CA VAL A 198 3.04 -16.33 5.84
C VAL A 198 3.82 -17.54 6.37
N ALA A 199 4.73 -17.34 7.33
CA ALA A 199 5.51 -18.43 7.93
C ALA A 199 4.59 -19.40 8.70
N PRO A 200 4.55 -20.70 8.34
CA PRO A 200 3.55 -21.63 8.89
C PRO A 200 3.60 -21.82 10.41
N ALA A 201 4.77 -21.60 11.02
CA ALA A 201 4.95 -21.73 12.47
C ALA A 201 4.40 -20.53 13.25
N GLU A 202 4.08 -19.41 12.57
CA GLU A 202 3.57 -18.23 13.24
C GLU A 202 2.06 -18.33 13.47
N PRO A 203 1.60 -18.06 14.72
CA PRO A 203 0.17 -18.01 14.99
C PRO A 203 -0.54 -16.99 14.10
N GLY A 204 -1.61 -17.42 13.43
CA GLY A 204 -2.39 -16.56 12.55
C GLY A 204 -1.71 -16.20 11.23
N ALA A 205 -0.68 -16.95 10.82
CA ALA A 205 -0.16 -16.85 9.46
C ALA A 205 -1.28 -17.05 8.44
N LEU A 206 -1.32 -16.27 7.38
CA LEU A 206 -2.39 -16.34 6.38
C LEU A 206 -2.68 -17.77 5.87
N PRO A 207 -1.65 -18.62 5.62
CA PRO A 207 -1.91 -20.01 5.23
C PRO A 207 -2.65 -20.85 6.27
N SER A 208 -2.73 -20.45 7.53
CA SER A 208 -3.47 -21.16 8.58
C SER A 208 -4.94 -20.74 8.70
N LEU A 209 -5.33 -19.67 8.02
CA LEU A 209 -6.69 -19.12 8.06
C LEU A 209 -7.55 -19.65 6.90
N ASP A 210 -8.85 -19.62 7.08
CA ASP A 210 -9.81 -19.93 6.00
C ASP A 210 -9.95 -18.73 5.04
N LEU A 211 -8.95 -18.59 4.16
CA LEU A 211 -8.93 -17.52 3.16
C LEU A 211 -10.01 -17.73 2.08
N ALA A 212 -10.48 -18.97 1.90
CA ALA A 212 -11.57 -19.28 0.97
C ALA A 212 -12.92 -18.73 1.43
N ALA A 213 -13.09 -18.45 2.73
CA ALA A 213 -14.30 -17.83 3.26
C ALA A 213 -14.37 -16.30 2.99
N ILE A 214 -13.34 -15.68 2.43
CA ILE A 214 -13.34 -14.25 2.12
C ILE A 214 -14.02 -14.00 0.77
N HIS A 215 -15.12 -13.24 0.79
CA HIS A 215 -16.01 -13.00 -0.36
C HIS A 215 -15.95 -11.56 -0.89
N VAL A 216 -14.98 -10.79 -0.44
CA VAL A 216 -14.78 -9.40 -0.85
C VAL A 216 -13.50 -9.26 -1.69
N PRO A 217 -13.32 -8.17 -2.46
CA PRO A 217 -12.06 -7.88 -3.16
C PRO A 217 -10.84 -7.95 -2.24
N VAL A 218 -9.74 -8.57 -2.71
CA VAL A 218 -8.50 -8.79 -1.94
C VAL A 218 -7.31 -8.25 -2.70
N LEU A 219 -6.57 -7.34 -2.07
CA LEU A 219 -5.26 -6.90 -2.54
C LEU A 219 -4.16 -7.39 -1.59
N LEU A 220 -3.18 -8.10 -2.12
CA LEU A 220 -1.91 -8.37 -1.44
C LEU A 220 -0.86 -7.40 -1.94
N VAL A 221 -0.15 -6.71 -1.04
CA VAL A 221 0.97 -5.83 -1.40
C VAL A 221 2.20 -6.27 -0.63
N GLN A 222 3.26 -6.60 -1.35
CA GLN A 222 4.48 -7.09 -0.76
C GLN A 222 5.69 -6.35 -1.36
N HIS A 223 6.61 -5.93 -0.51
CA HIS A 223 7.87 -5.39 -1.01
C HIS A 223 8.76 -6.52 -1.53
N ALA A 224 9.27 -6.41 -2.76
CA ALA A 224 10.07 -7.46 -3.40
C ALA A 224 11.35 -7.81 -2.62
N ARG A 225 11.90 -6.83 -1.90
CA ARG A 225 13.11 -6.99 -1.05
C ARG A 225 12.78 -7.20 0.43
N ASP A 226 11.53 -7.55 0.79
CA ASP A 226 11.21 -7.89 2.18
C ASP A 226 11.92 -9.18 2.58
N ALA A 227 12.93 -9.04 3.41
CA ALA A 227 13.76 -10.16 3.91
C ALA A 227 13.27 -10.70 5.26
N CYS A 228 12.10 -10.25 5.75
CA CYS A 228 11.51 -10.78 6.97
C CYS A 228 11.13 -12.24 6.76
N PRO A 229 11.69 -13.20 7.55
CA PRO A 229 11.44 -14.62 7.35
C PRO A 229 9.98 -15.00 7.62
N LEU A 230 9.22 -14.12 8.31
CA LEU A 230 7.79 -14.33 8.56
C LEU A 230 6.91 -13.92 7.39
N CYS A 231 7.44 -13.13 6.43
CA CYS A 231 6.68 -12.40 5.42
C CYS A 231 7.31 -12.53 4.02
N THR A 232 7.79 -13.71 3.66
CA THR A 232 8.55 -13.96 2.43
C THR A 232 7.75 -13.66 1.16
N PRO A 233 8.28 -12.80 0.24
CA PRO A 233 7.60 -12.45 -1.01
C PRO A 233 7.29 -13.67 -1.90
N SER A 234 8.17 -14.67 -1.91
CA SER A 234 8.02 -15.89 -2.73
C SER A 234 6.81 -16.74 -2.33
N ALA A 235 6.29 -16.62 -1.11
CA ALA A 235 5.09 -17.34 -0.68
C ALA A 235 3.78 -16.68 -1.16
N MET A 236 3.82 -15.41 -1.57
CA MET A 236 2.61 -14.62 -1.84
C MET A 236 1.74 -15.14 -2.99
N PRO A 237 2.27 -15.69 -4.11
CA PRO A 237 1.43 -16.28 -5.15
C PRO A 237 0.60 -17.46 -4.63
N GLY A 238 1.19 -18.32 -3.79
CA GLY A 238 0.49 -19.45 -3.16
C GLY A 238 -0.60 -18.98 -2.18
N VAL A 239 -0.35 -17.91 -1.45
CA VAL A 239 -1.35 -17.28 -0.57
C VAL A 239 -2.49 -16.69 -1.38
N LEU A 240 -2.19 -15.95 -2.47
CA LEU A 240 -3.22 -15.36 -3.35
C LEU A 240 -4.14 -16.45 -3.92
N ALA A 241 -3.60 -17.59 -4.32
CA ALA A 241 -4.39 -18.69 -4.88
C ALA A 241 -5.48 -19.17 -3.93
N ARG A 242 -5.30 -19.06 -2.62
CA ARG A 242 -6.24 -19.54 -1.58
C ARG A 242 -7.49 -18.67 -1.41
N PHE A 243 -7.51 -17.45 -1.90
CA PHE A 243 -8.70 -16.60 -1.90
C PHE A 243 -9.66 -17.02 -3.05
N THR A 244 -10.22 -18.20 -2.94
CA THR A 244 -10.97 -18.82 -4.04
C THR A 244 -12.35 -18.22 -4.27
N ARG A 245 -12.92 -17.55 -3.27
CA ARG A 245 -14.23 -16.90 -3.34
C ARG A 245 -14.16 -15.38 -3.44
N ALA A 246 -12.96 -14.78 -3.40
CA ALA A 246 -12.81 -13.36 -3.62
C ALA A 246 -13.23 -13.03 -5.07
N PRO A 247 -14.14 -12.06 -5.28
CA PRO A 247 -14.62 -11.72 -6.62
C PRO A 247 -13.51 -11.15 -7.50
N VAL A 248 -12.57 -10.45 -6.88
CA VAL A 248 -11.35 -9.93 -7.51
C VAL A 248 -10.21 -10.08 -6.52
N LYS A 249 -9.05 -10.49 -6.99
CA LYS A 249 -7.84 -10.59 -6.17
C LYS A 249 -6.59 -10.28 -6.96
N GLN A 250 -5.67 -9.52 -6.37
CA GLN A 250 -4.40 -9.17 -7.01
C GLN A 250 -3.24 -9.26 -6.00
N LEU A 251 -2.06 -9.62 -6.52
CA LEU A 251 -0.78 -9.45 -5.83
C LEU A 251 0.00 -8.34 -6.52
N GLN A 252 0.40 -7.33 -5.76
CA GLN A 252 1.33 -6.31 -6.20
C GLN A 252 2.67 -6.51 -5.49
N LEU A 253 3.68 -6.93 -6.23
CA LEU A 253 5.07 -6.86 -5.79
C LEU A 253 5.60 -5.47 -6.12
N VAL A 254 5.98 -4.72 -5.09
CA VAL A 254 6.52 -3.37 -5.24
C VAL A 254 8.00 -3.35 -4.91
N ASP A 255 8.73 -2.49 -5.56
CA ASP A 255 10.15 -2.24 -5.30
C ASP A 255 10.40 -0.73 -5.29
N GLY A 256 11.39 -0.30 -4.53
CA GLY A 256 11.71 1.10 -4.35
C GLY A 256 12.09 1.43 -2.92
N GLY A 257 11.94 2.69 -2.56
CA GLY A 257 12.32 3.19 -1.25
C GLY A 257 13.84 3.31 -1.07
N ALA A 258 14.25 3.73 0.12
CA ALA A 258 15.66 3.97 0.43
C ALA A 258 15.93 3.87 1.93
N HIS A 259 17.19 3.68 2.27
CA HIS A 259 17.69 3.78 3.64
C HIS A 259 17.00 2.90 4.68
N PRO A 260 16.87 1.57 4.44
CA PRO A 260 16.32 0.68 5.44
C PRO A 260 17.21 0.66 6.68
N THR A 261 16.58 0.68 7.86
CA THR A 261 17.28 0.65 9.14
C THR A 261 16.67 -0.36 10.09
N GLY A 262 17.47 -0.86 11.03
CA GLY A 262 17.05 -1.85 12.01
C GLY A 262 16.93 -3.27 11.45
N GLY A 263 16.24 -4.15 12.15
CA GLY A 263 16.04 -5.54 11.73
C GLY A 263 15.12 -5.67 10.51
N VAL A 264 15.29 -6.74 9.73
CA VAL A 264 14.57 -6.96 8.47
C VAL A 264 13.05 -7.00 8.60
N CYS A 265 12.50 -7.33 9.78
CA CYS A 265 11.08 -7.30 10.08
C CYS A 265 10.63 -5.99 10.75
N HIS A 266 11.50 -5.00 10.87
CA HIS A 266 11.15 -3.72 11.53
C HIS A 266 10.45 -2.78 10.54
N ALA A 267 9.68 -1.86 11.11
CA ALA A 267 8.87 -0.93 10.35
C ALA A 267 9.67 0.04 9.47
N LEU A 268 10.91 0.37 9.85
CA LEU A 268 11.82 1.23 9.09
C LEU A 268 12.75 0.44 8.14
N HIS A 269 12.29 -0.73 7.68
CA HIS A 269 12.97 -1.56 6.70
C HIS A 269 12.06 -1.76 5.47
N TRP A 270 12.47 -2.57 4.48
CA TRP A 270 11.65 -2.94 3.32
C TRP A 270 10.32 -3.57 3.73
N HIS A 271 10.30 -4.30 4.84
CA HIS A 271 9.10 -4.83 5.47
C HIS A 271 8.03 -3.75 5.77
N GLY A 272 8.45 -2.54 6.08
CA GLY A 272 7.57 -1.40 6.34
C GLY A 272 7.50 -0.39 5.18
N PHE A 273 7.96 -0.72 3.98
CA PHE A 273 7.91 0.17 2.80
C PHE A 273 8.67 1.49 3.01
N ILE A 274 9.79 1.46 3.74
CA ILE A 274 10.55 2.68 4.07
C ILE A 274 10.99 3.44 2.82
N GLY A 275 10.74 4.76 2.82
CA GLY A 275 11.11 5.67 1.73
C GLY A 275 10.26 5.50 0.47
N MET A 276 9.14 4.74 0.53
CA MET A 276 8.18 4.60 -0.57
C MET A 276 6.70 4.66 -0.09
N GLU A 277 6.46 5.18 1.09
CA GLU A 277 5.16 5.20 1.74
C GLU A 277 4.07 5.77 0.82
N ARG A 278 4.30 6.97 0.29
CA ARG A 278 3.38 7.64 -0.63
C ARG A 278 3.06 6.79 -1.86
N MET A 279 4.09 6.17 -2.47
CA MET A 279 3.90 5.31 -3.64
C MET A 279 3.11 4.05 -3.29
N ALA A 280 3.40 3.42 -2.14
CA ALA A 280 2.67 2.24 -1.69
C ALA A 280 1.19 2.57 -1.44
N VAL A 281 0.90 3.67 -0.74
CA VAL A 281 -0.48 4.14 -0.50
C VAL A 281 -1.18 4.47 -1.83
N GLN A 282 -0.53 5.17 -2.75
CA GLN A 282 -1.11 5.48 -4.06
C GLN A 282 -1.50 4.22 -4.84
N ARG A 283 -0.64 3.20 -4.88
CA ARG A 283 -0.96 1.92 -5.54
C ARG A 283 -2.14 1.20 -4.88
N ILE A 284 -2.17 1.17 -3.55
CA ILE A 284 -3.28 0.60 -2.78
C ILE A 284 -4.57 1.33 -3.12
N THR A 285 -4.59 2.64 -3.02
CA THR A 285 -5.81 3.45 -3.19
C THR A 285 -6.29 3.48 -4.63
N GLN A 286 -5.38 3.47 -5.60
CA GLN A 286 -5.73 3.33 -7.02
C GLN A 286 -6.46 2.02 -7.28
N TRP A 287 -5.95 0.90 -6.74
CA TRP A 287 -6.60 -0.40 -6.88
C TRP A 287 -7.95 -0.44 -6.15
N MET A 288 -8.04 0.12 -4.94
CA MET A 288 -9.29 0.18 -4.18
C MET A 288 -10.41 0.93 -4.93
N ARG A 289 -10.08 1.96 -5.73
CA ARG A 289 -11.07 2.68 -6.54
C ARG A 289 -11.67 1.83 -7.66
N GLN A 290 -10.87 0.94 -8.21
CA GLN A 290 -11.27 0.07 -9.31
C GLN A 290 -10.55 -1.28 -9.18
N PRO A 291 -11.07 -2.18 -8.31
CA PRO A 291 -10.48 -3.49 -8.12
C PRO A 291 -10.44 -4.28 -9.43
N GLN A 292 -9.25 -4.79 -9.78
CA GLN A 292 -9.02 -5.60 -10.97
C GLN A 292 -7.97 -6.67 -10.67
N PRO A 293 -7.96 -7.80 -11.43
CA PRO A 293 -6.97 -8.87 -11.26
C PRO A 293 -5.55 -8.43 -11.49
#